data_dd81acbc2378d276b2daef07ffc33e64
#
_entry.id   dd81acbc2378d276b2daef07ffc33e64
#
_cell.length_a   1.000
_cell.length_b   1.000
_cell.length_c   1.000
_cell.angle_alpha   90.00
_cell.angle_beta   90.00
_cell.angle_gamma   90.00
#
_symmetry.space_group_name_H-M   'P 1'
#
loop_
_entity.id
_entity.type
_entity.pdbx_description
1 polymer ?
#
loop_
_entity_poly.entity_id
_entity_poly.type
_entity_poly.pdbx_seq_one_letter_code
_entity_poly.pdbx_strand_id
1 'polypeptide(L)'
;HLDRTAIAVMALQLAIAAAIGIGVMVSSFRSSVEIWLGQRLAADLYVSAPKGVAGSRGQLSEQTLTAILAEPQVSAASRRSVHPARWQGHPIEWAQMDVIPELKAAYPLLAGHWPTGPDEVLASEPLTVRLGVRVGQRLDVTGEQGPRQFTVTGVYQDYGSDKGQILHAFEGGAVQSLALFSADPERLGDRLRARLGESVNLLPAPAIHAAALRVFDQTFVVTELLKLLILGIAFVGIGSAFMVLGLARRGELQTLQSLGIGPRHCRRLLVWQGAGLGLLTALLALPVGYGLAWVLIDVVNPRAFGWRLAFEAAPLHAATALLLAPVCGALASWYAARRVV
;
A
#
# COMPACT_ATOMS: atom_id res chain seq x y z
N HIS A 1 27.55 29.67 -17.45
CA HIS A 1 27.91 28.26 -17.21
C HIS A 1 27.33 27.70 -15.91
N LEU A 2 27.22 28.54 -14.86
CA LEU A 2 26.61 28.15 -13.57
C LEU A 2 25.14 27.72 -13.72
N ASP A 3 24.39 28.37 -14.62
CA ASP A 3 22.95 28.11 -14.80
C ASP A 3 22.68 26.68 -15.31
N ARG A 4 23.49 26.16 -16.23
CA ARG A 4 23.30 24.80 -16.78
C ARG A 4 23.64 23.72 -15.75
N THR A 5 24.68 23.96 -14.93
CA THR A 5 25.05 23.05 -13.84
C THR A 5 23.99 23.05 -12.75
N ALA A 6 23.44 24.24 -12.42
CA ALA A 6 22.35 24.38 -11.46
C ALA A 6 21.09 23.64 -11.90
N ILE A 7 20.71 23.73 -13.18
CA ILE A 7 19.57 22.99 -13.74
C ILE A 7 19.75 21.47 -13.61
N ALA A 8 20.95 20.96 -13.92
CA ALA A 8 21.22 19.51 -13.81
C ALA A 8 21.21 19.03 -12.35
N VAL A 9 21.75 19.83 -11.42
CA VAL A 9 21.72 19.53 -9.98
C VAL A 9 20.28 19.57 -9.46
N MET A 10 19.46 20.55 -9.87
CA MET A 10 18.04 20.61 -9.52
C MET A 10 17.26 19.42 -10.08
N ALA A 11 17.52 19.02 -11.32
CA ALA A 11 16.89 17.85 -11.91
C ALA A 11 17.23 16.55 -11.16
N LEU A 12 18.50 16.39 -10.74
CA LEU A 12 18.91 15.28 -9.89
C LEU A 12 18.23 15.32 -8.52
N GLN A 13 18.23 16.50 -7.88
CA GLN A 13 17.59 16.67 -6.58
C GLN A 13 16.11 16.29 -6.64
N LEU A 14 15.40 16.74 -7.68
CA LEU A 14 13.99 16.39 -7.88
C LEU A 14 13.80 14.89 -8.13
N ALA A 15 14.67 14.27 -8.91
CA ALA A 15 14.64 12.83 -9.17
C ALA A 15 14.85 12.00 -7.91
N ILE A 16 15.84 12.36 -7.08
CA ILE A 16 16.11 11.70 -5.79
C ILE A 16 14.95 11.93 -4.82
N ALA A 17 14.45 13.16 -4.72
CA ALA A 17 13.31 13.49 -3.86
C ALA A 17 12.07 12.70 -4.26
N ALA A 18 11.77 12.60 -5.57
CA ALA A 18 10.67 11.79 -6.07
C ALA A 18 10.86 10.30 -5.76
N ALA A 19 12.08 9.77 -5.94
CA ALA A 19 12.39 8.38 -5.63
C ALA A 19 12.21 8.06 -4.13
N ILE A 20 12.63 8.97 -3.24
CA ILE A 20 12.42 8.86 -1.79
C ILE A 20 10.92 8.95 -1.48
N GLY A 21 10.22 9.96 -1.99
CA GLY A 21 8.81 10.21 -1.72
C GLY A 21 7.92 9.03 -2.13
N ILE A 22 8.09 8.52 -3.34
CA ILE A 22 7.38 7.34 -3.84
C ILE A 22 7.79 6.09 -3.05
N GLY A 23 9.08 5.91 -2.77
CA GLY A 23 9.56 4.76 -2.01
C GLY A 23 8.97 4.69 -0.61
N VAL A 24 8.94 5.81 0.12
CA VAL A 24 8.33 5.93 1.45
C VAL A 24 6.81 5.68 1.38
N MET A 25 6.12 6.25 0.39
CA MET A 25 4.69 6.02 0.19
C MET A 25 4.39 4.54 -0.05
N VAL A 26 5.13 3.87 -0.95
CA VAL A 26 4.93 2.44 -1.26
C VAL A 26 5.21 1.55 -0.04
N SER A 27 6.29 1.83 0.71
CA SER A 27 6.59 1.12 1.97
C SER A 27 5.49 1.32 3.01
N SER A 28 5.02 2.55 3.20
CA SER A 28 3.94 2.87 4.15
C SER A 28 2.64 2.18 3.77
N PHE A 29 2.33 2.15 2.47
CA PHE A 29 1.15 1.45 1.95
C PHE A 29 1.26 -0.06 2.18
N ARG A 30 2.40 -0.67 1.82
CA ARG A 30 2.66 -2.10 2.01
C ARG A 30 2.54 -2.51 3.46
N SER A 31 3.22 -1.80 4.36
CA SER A 31 3.18 -2.06 5.80
C SER A 31 1.76 -1.94 6.37
N SER A 32 1.04 -0.89 5.99
CA SER A 32 -0.35 -0.69 6.42
C SER A 32 -1.28 -1.81 5.95
N VAL A 33 -1.14 -2.24 4.69
CA VAL A 33 -1.94 -3.36 4.14
C VAL A 33 -1.56 -4.68 4.79
N GLU A 34 -0.28 -4.94 5.03
CA GLU A 34 0.21 -6.17 5.67
C GLU A 34 -0.32 -6.30 7.11
N ILE A 35 -0.24 -5.23 7.89
CA ILE A 35 -0.78 -5.17 9.26
C ILE A 35 -2.30 -5.37 9.24
N TRP A 36 -3.01 -4.61 8.39
CA TRP A 36 -4.46 -4.71 8.27
C TRP A 36 -4.91 -6.11 7.83
N LEU A 37 -4.23 -6.70 6.84
CA LEU A 37 -4.55 -8.02 6.34
C LEU A 37 -4.30 -9.09 7.40
N GLY A 38 -3.20 -8.98 8.17
CA GLY A 38 -2.91 -9.86 9.29
C GLY A 38 -3.99 -9.80 10.38
N GLN A 39 -4.52 -8.61 10.66
CA GLN A 39 -5.63 -8.44 11.61
C GLN A 39 -6.95 -8.97 11.03
N ARG A 40 -7.23 -8.68 9.76
CA ARG A 40 -8.48 -9.02 9.07
C ARG A 40 -8.65 -10.53 8.87
N LEU A 41 -7.56 -11.25 8.66
CA LEU A 41 -7.52 -12.70 8.53
C LEU A 41 -7.32 -13.39 9.89
N ALA A 42 -8.17 -13.04 10.86
CA ALA A 42 -8.11 -13.61 12.22
C ALA A 42 -8.56 -15.08 12.29
N ALA A 43 -9.39 -15.53 11.36
CA ALA A 43 -9.82 -16.95 11.31
C ALA A 43 -8.77 -17.81 10.59
N ASP A 44 -8.75 -19.09 10.90
CA ASP A 44 -7.76 -20.04 10.35
C ASP A 44 -8.10 -20.46 8.92
N LEU A 45 -9.39 -20.65 8.62
CA LEU A 45 -9.90 -21.07 7.32
C LEU A 45 -11.07 -20.21 6.87
N TYR A 46 -11.08 -19.90 5.60
CA TYR A 46 -12.18 -19.19 4.93
C TYR A 46 -12.83 -20.09 3.89
N VAL A 47 -14.13 -20.28 4.03
CA VAL A 47 -14.94 -21.06 3.09
C VAL A 47 -15.86 -20.12 2.35
N SER A 48 -15.91 -20.21 1.03
CA SER A 48 -16.83 -19.46 0.18
C SER A 48 -17.41 -20.33 -0.89
N ALA A 49 -18.59 -19.97 -1.38
CA ALA A 49 -19.14 -20.61 -2.56
C ALA A 49 -18.26 -20.34 -3.78
N PRO A 50 -18.16 -21.27 -4.74
CA PRO A 50 -17.53 -21.02 -6.02
C PRO A 50 -18.16 -19.79 -6.67
N LYS A 51 -17.35 -18.99 -7.39
CA LYS A 51 -17.88 -17.84 -8.12
C LYS A 51 -18.91 -18.32 -9.13
N GLY A 52 -20.13 -17.85 -9.00
CA GLY A 52 -21.20 -18.15 -9.96
C GLY A 52 -20.89 -17.58 -11.34
N VAL A 53 -21.56 -18.11 -12.38
CA VAL A 53 -21.51 -17.59 -13.74
C VAL A 53 -21.96 -16.12 -13.69
N ALA A 54 -21.20 -15.23 -14.37
CA ALA A 54 -21.45 -13.79 -14.46
C ALA A 54 -21.12 -12.94 -13.22
N GLY A 55 -20.16 -13.36 -12.36
CA GLY A 55 -19.62 -12.47 -11.31
C GLY A 55 -20.52 -12.27 -10.09
N SER A 56 -21.66 -13.00 -9.98
CA SER A 56 -22.46 -13.05 -8.76
C SER A 56 -21.66 -13.76 -7.66
N ARG A 57 -21.63 -13.18 -6.45
CA ARG A 57 -21.08 -13.88 -5.28
C ARG A 57 -21.97 -15.09 -5.02
N GLY A 58 -21.41 -16.30 -5.16
CA GLY A 58 -22.14 -17.55 -4.89
C GLY A 58 -22.62 -17.58 -3.45
N GLN A 59 -23.64 -18.40 -3.19
CA GLN A 59 -24.19 -18.64 -1.87
C GLN A 59 -23.89 -20.07 -1.44
N LEU A 60 -23.53 -20.27 -0.19
CA LEU A 60 -23.38 -21.61 0.39
C LEU A 60 -24.76 -22.20 0.64
N SER A 61 -24.97 -23.44 0.23
CA SER A 61 -26.23 -24.14 0.51
C SER A 61 -26.39 -24.42 2.00
N GLU A 62 -27.63 -24.50 2.49
CA GLU A 62 -27.91 -24.85 3.88
C GLU A 62 -27.33 -26.20 4.27
N GLN A 63 -27.35 -27.17 3.34
CA GLN A 63 -26.71 -28.46 3.55
C GLN A 63 -25.20 -28.35 3.75
N THR A 64 -24.54 -27.52 2.95
CA THR A 64 -23.11 -27.28 3.08
C THR A 64 -22.79 -26.57 4.39
N LEU A 65 -23.58 -25.55 4.78
CA LEU A 65 -23.43 -24.85 6.05
C LEU A 65 -23.56 -25.80 7.23
N THR A 66 -24.63 -26.60 7.26
CA THR A 66 -24.85 -27.59 8.32
C THR A 66 -23.73 -28.62 8.38
N ALA A 67 -23.27 -29.11 7.23
CA ALA A 67 -22.15 -30.04 7.16
C ALA A 67 -20.83 -29.47 7.71
N ILE A 68 -20.55 -28.22 7.45
CA ILE A 68 -19.34 -27.54 7.95
C ILE A 68 -19.44 -27.28 9.46
N LEU A 69 -20.57 -26.74 9.90
CA LEU A 69 -20.78 -26.38 11.31
C LEU A 69 -20.90 -27.62 12.23
N ALA A 70 -21.22 -28.78 11.67
CA ALA A 70 -21.25 -30.05 12.43
C ALA A 70 -19.87 -30.69 12.59
N GLU A 71 -18.80 -30.16 12.00
CA GLU A 71 -17.44 -30.69 12.16
C GLU A 71 -16.90 -30.43 13.57
N PRO A 72 -16.47 -31.49 14.30
CA PRO A 72 -16.05 -31.37 15.71
C PRO A 72 -14.82 -30.48 15.93
N GLN A 73 -14.08 -30.22 14.86
CA GLN A 73 -12.85 -29.41 14.88
C GLN A 73 -13.12 -27.91 14.74
N VAL A 74 -14.37 -27.52 14.44
CA VAL A 74 -14.76 -26.10 14.37
C VAL A 74 -15.03 -25.61 15.79
N SER A 75 -14.14 -24.75 16.30
CA SER A 75 -14.28 -24.16 17.63
C SER A 75 -15.21 -22.93 17.62
N ALA A 76 -15.15 -22.15 16.56
CA ALA A 76 -16.03 -21.01 16.30
C ALA A 76 -16.19 -20.79 14.80
N ALA A 77 -17.30 -20.20 14.41
CA ALA A 77 -17.59 -19.87 13.02
C ALA A 77 -18.34 -18.54 12.93
N SER A 78 -18.06 -17.77 11.89
CA SER A 78 -18.79 -16.55 11.58
C SER A 78 -19.26 -16.58 10.13
N ARG A 79 -20.57 -16.43 9.96
CA ARG A 79 -21.22 -16.28 8.65
C ARG A 79 -21.04 -14.84 8.17
N ARG A 80 -20.86 -14.68 6.88
CA ARG A 80 -20.78 -13.36 6.27
C ARG A 80 -21.53 -13.31 4.96
N SER A 81 -22.23 -12.21 4.74
CA SER A 81 -22.82 -11.83 3.46
C SER A 81 -22.53 -10.36 3.16
N VAL A 82 -22.45 -10.01 1.89
CA VAL A 82 -22.23 -8.63 1.43
C VAL A 82 -23.17 -8.36 0.27
N HIS A 83 -24.00 -7.35 0.42
CA HIS A 83 -24.99 -6.96 -0.57
C HIS A 83 -24.69 -5.53 -1.08
N PRO A 84 -24.98 -5.26 -2.36
CA PRO A 84 -24.94 -3.89 -2.84
C PRO A 84 -26.05 -3.08 -2.18
N ALA A 85 -25.74 -1.85 -1.81
CA ALA A 85 -26.69 -0.92 -1.23
C ALA A 85 -26.43 0.50 -1.71
N ARG A 86 -27.35 1.41 -1.40
CA ARG A 86 -27.19 2.82 -1.72
C ARG A 86 -27.54 3.70 -0.51
N TRP A 87 -26.76 4.74 -0.35
CA TRP A 87 -27.03 5.81 0.61
C TRP A 87 -26.88 7.17 -0.09
N GLN A 88 -27.93 7.98 -0.04
CA GLN A 88 -27.99 9.29 -0.74
C GLN A 88 -27.56 9.21 -2.22
N GLY A 89 -27.94 8.12 -2.91
CA GLY A 89 -27.58 7.90 -4.31
C GLY A 89 -26.18 7.31 -4.55
N HIS A 90 -25.30 7.32 -3.55
CA HIS A 90 -23.96 6.74 -3.64
C HIS A 90 -24.00 5.23 -3.45
N PRO A 91 -23.28 4.46 -4.27
CA PRO A 91 -23.15 3.02 -4.08
C PRO A 91 -22.27 2.73 -2.86
N ILE A 92 -22.77 1.89 -1.97
CA ILE A 92 -22.07 1.39 -0.78
C ILE A 92 -22.23 -0.11 -0.69
N GLU A 93 -21.52 -0.77 0.21
CA GLU A 93 -21.72 -2.17 0.53
C GLU A 93 -22.38 -2.31 1.90
N TRP A 94 -23.37 -3.21 1.98
CA TRP A 94 -23.98 -3.63 3.24
C TRP A 94 -23.50 -5.04 3.56
N ALA A 95 -22.57 -5.12 4.50
CA ALA A 95 -22.07 -6.39 5.02
C ALA A 95 -22.81 -6.80 6.28
N GLN A 96 -23.13 -8.07 6.38
CA GLN A 96 -23.64 -8.71 7.57
C GLN A 96 -22.66 -9.78 8.01
N MET A 97 -22.40 -9.90 9.32
CA MET A 97 -21.59 -10.98 9.86
C MET A 97 -21.98 -11.33 11.29
N ASP A 98 -21.72 -12.58 11.68
CA ASP A 98 -21.82 -12.96 13.08
C ASP A 98 -20.70 -12.28 13.87
N VAL A 99 -21.07 -11.46 14.83
CA VAL A 99 -20.14 -10.75 15.70
C VAL A 99 -19.71 -11.64 16.84
N ILE A 100 -18.61 -12.38 16.62
CA ILE A 100 -17.99 -13.23 17.65
C ILE A 100 -16.79 -12.53 18.28
N PRO A 101 -16.41 -12.85 19.52
CA PRO A 101 -15.29 -12.18 20.21
C PRO A 101 -13.98 -12.23 19.45
N GLU A 102 -13.69 -13.37 18.79
CA GLU A 102 -12.48 -13.63 18.03
C GLU A 102 -12.32 -12.69 16.83
N LEU A 103 -13.44 -12.28 16.23
CA LEU A 103 -13.45 -11.36 15.09
C LEU A 103 -13.49 -9.88 15.47
N LYS A 104 -13.82 -9.53 16.71
CA LYS A 104 -13.81 -8.11 17.12
C LYS A 104 -12.44 -7.46 16.97
N ALA A 105 -11.37 -8.19 17.27
CA ALA A 105 -10.00 -7.73 17.09
C ALA A 105 -9.62 -7.52 15.61
N ALA A 106 -10.28 -8.23 14.68
CA ALA A 106 -10.06 -8.11 13.25
C ALA A 106 -10.64 -6.81 12.64
N TYR A 107 -11.43 -6.07 13.40
CA TYR A 107 -12.07 -4.82 13.00
C TYR A 107 -11.73 -3.71 14.00
N PRO A 108 -10.49 -3.18 13.97
CA PRO A 108 -10.10 -2.13 14.91
C PRO A 108 -10.95 -0.89 14.72
N LEU A 109 -11.56 -0.42 15.81
CA LEU A 109 -12.38 0.77 15.82
C LEU A 109 -11.49 2.02 15.86
N LEU A 110 -11.76 2.95 14.97
CA LEU A 110 -11.16 4.28 14.95
C LEU A 110 -11.93 5.27 15.83
N ALA A 111 -13.25 5.03 16.00
CA ALA A 111 -14.13 5.85 16.84
C ALA A 111 -15.38 5.07 17.23
N GLY A 112 -16.02 5.45 18.37
CA GLY A 112 -17.28 4.87 18.81
C GLY A 112 -17.14 3.51 19.49
N HIS A 113 -18.19 2.70 19.39
CA HIS A 113 -18.27 1.38 20.03
C HIS A 113 -18.95 0.36 19.10
N TRP A 114 -18.82 -0.93 19.45
CA TRP A 114 -19.50 -2.00 18.72
C TRP A 114 -21.03 -1.90 18.86
N PRO A 115 -21.79 -2.25 17.80
CA PRO A 115 -23.25 -2.32 17.84
C PRO A 115 -23.75 -3.22 18.97
N THR A 116 -24.81 -2.78 19.64
CA THR A 116 -25.52 -3.53 20.70
C THR A 116 -26.99 -3.77 20.33
N GLY A 117 -27.53 -2.98 19.41
CA GLY A 117 -28.89 -3.07 18.93
C GLY A 117 -29.04 -3.55 17.49
N PRO A 118 -30.25 -3.95 17.08
CA PRO A 118 -30.49 -4.52 15.74
C PRO A 118 -30.39 -3.49 14.61
N ASP A 119 -30.59 -2.20 14.88
CA ASP A 119 -30.52 -1.13 13.88
C ASP A 119 -29.21 -0.31 14.01
N GLU A 120 -28.22 -0.87 14.69
CA GLU A 120 -26.91 -0.27 14.88
C GLU A 120 -25.88 -0.89 13.93
N VAL A 121 -25.01 -0.05 13.36
CA VAL A 121 -23.99 -0.49 12.40
C VAL A 121 -22.64 0.16 12.67
N LEU A 122 -21.58 -0.51 12.24
CA LEU A 122 -20.29 0.13 12.06
C LEU A 122 -20.18 0.68 10.64
N ALA A 123 -19.59 1.85 10.50
CA ALA A 123 -19.21 2.42 9.21
C ALA A 123 -17.73 2.17 8.94
N SER A 124 -17.35 1.81 7.72
CA SER A 124 -15.95 1.74 7.34
C SER A 124 -15.34 3.15 7.19
N GLU A 125 -14.04 3.27 7.38
CA GLU A 125 -13.31 4.54 7.24
C GLU A 125 -13.60 5.24 5.89
N PRO A 126 -13.67 4.55 4.72
CA PRO A 126 -14.02 5.18 3.46
C PRO A 126 -15.38 5.91 3.45
N LEU A 127 -16.38 5.42 4.17
CA LEU A 127 -17.66 6.12 4.30
C LEU A 127 -17.50 7.46 5.05
N THR A 128 -16.67 7.47 6.09
CA THR A 128 -16.38 8.68 6.86
C THR A 128 -15.60 9.71 6.05
N VAL A 129 -14.55 9.26 5.36
CA VAL A 129 -13.63 10.15 4.62
C VAL A 129 -14.27 10.69 3.34
N ARG A 130 -14.99 9.85 2.58
CA ARG A 130 -15.54 10.23 1.26
C ARG A 130 -16.94 10.83 1.33
N LEU A 131 -17.80 10.30 2.20
CA LEU A 131 -19.20 10.67 2.27
C LEU A 131 -19.56 11.44 3.56
N GLY A 132 -18.58 11.65 4.46
CA GLY A 132 -18.77 12.45 5.66
C GLY A 132 -19.62 11.79 6.74
N VAL A 133 -19.79 10.47 6.71
CA VAL A 133 -20.54 9.71 7.71
C VAL A 133 -19.88 9.85 9.08
N ARG A 134 -20.69 10.05 10.14
CA ARG A 134 -20.20 10.27 11.51
C ARG A 134 -20.88 9.32 12.49
N VAL A 135 -20.18 9.04 13.60
CA VAL A 135 -20.78 8.32 14.73
C VAL A 135 -21.99 9.08 15.26
N GLY A 136 -23.07 8.36 15.56
CA GLY A 136 -24.37 8.90 15.99
C GLY A 136 -25.29 9.30 14.82
N GLN A 137 -24.83 9.28 13.58
CA GLN A 137 -25.63 9.63 12.41
C GLN A 137 -26.60 8.50 12.05
N ARG A 138 -27.82 8.88 11.63
CA ARG A 138 -28.79 7.96 11.03
C ARG A 138 -28.59 7.90 9.53
N LEU A 139 -28.58 6.69 8.99
CA LEU A 139 -28.40 6.41 7.57
C LEU A 139 -29.66 5.71 7.02
N ASP A 140 -30.32 6.32 6.04
CA ASP A 140 -31.39 5.69 5.28
C ASP A 140 -30.76 4.93 4.11
N VAL A 141 -30.52 3.64 4.31
CA VAL A 141 -29.84 2.76 3.34
C VAL A 141 -30.85 1.97 2.55
N THR A 142 -30.75 2.03 1.24
CA THR A 142 -31.58 1.23 0.34
C THR A 142 -30.81 0.02 -0.16
N GLY A 143 -31.18 -1.16 0.30
CA GLY A 143 -30.68 -2.47 -0.16
C GLY A 143 -31.67 -3.18 -1.07
N GLU A 144 -31.39 -4.45 -1.39
CA GLU A 144 -32.26 -5.31 -2.22
C GLU A 144 -33.62 -5.56 -1.59
N GLN A 145 -33.72 -5.52 -0.26
CA GLN A 145 -34.98 -5.74 0.50
C GLN A 145 -35.74 -4.45 0.77
N GLY A 146 -35.32 -3.32 0.19
CA GLY A 146 -35.93 -2.01 0.39
C GLY A 146 -35.12 -1.07 1.30
N PRO A 147 -35.70 0.09 1.64
CA PRO A 147 -35.05 1.04 2.52
C PRO A 147 -35.08 0.60 3.98
N ARG A 148 -33.95 0.76 4.66
CA ARG A 148 -33.82 0.51 6.11
C ARG A 148 -33.00 1.63 6.74
N GLN A 149 -33.37 2.01 7.95
CA GLN A 149 -32.70 3.04 8.72
C GLN A 149 -31.72 2.41 9.72
N PHE A 150 -30.47 2.88 9.72
CA PHE A 150 -29.44 2.45 10.65
C PHE A 150 -28.83 3.62 11.41
N THR A 151 -28.37 3.37 12.64
CA THR A 151 -27.59 4.31 13.42
C THR A 151 -26.13 3.87 13.45
N VAL A 152 -25.22 4.75 13.08
CA VAL A 152 -23.78 4.49 13.13
C VAL A 152 -23.28 4.59 14.56
N THR A 153 -22.81 3.49 15.14
CA THR A 153 -22.28 3.45 16.52
C THR A 153 -20.75 3.52 16.58
N GLY A 154 -20.08 3.17 15.48
CA GLY A 154 -18.61 3.25 15.41
C GLY A 154 -18.10 3.28 13.99
N VAL A 155 -16.83 3.62 13.87
CA VAL A 155 -16.08 3.62 12.61
C VAL A 155 -14.92 2.65 12.74
N TYR A 156 -14.77 1.74 11.78
CA TYR A 156 -13.69 0.78 11.75
C TYR A 156 -12.75 0.99 10.55
N GLN A 157 -11.50 0.58 10.73
CA GLN A 157 -10.48 0.65 9.68
C GLN A 157 -10.75 -0.39 8.60
N ASP A 158 -10.78 0.02 7.33
CA ASP A 158 -11.02 -0.88 6.20
C ASP A 158 -10.29 -0.42 4.94
N TYR A 159 -9.45 -1.30 4.40
CA TYR A 159 -8.74 -1.13 3.13
C TYR A 159 -9.32 -2.03 2.02
N GLY A 160 -10.38 -2.79 2.33
CA GLY A 160 -10.95 -3.80 1.42
C GLY A 160 -12.00 -3.26 0.46
N SER A 161 -12.60 -2.09 0.72
CA SER A 161 -13.62 -1.50 -0.14
C SER A 161 -13.35 -0.02 -0.37
N ASP A 162 -13.29 0.36 -1.64
CA ASP A 162 -13.21 1.76 -2.08
C ASP A 162 -14.55 2.49 -2.06
N LYS A 163 -15.66 1.75 -2.10
CA LYS A 163 -17.03 2.30 -2.07
C LYS A 163 -17.48 2.68 -0.66
N GLY A 164 -16.87 2.06 0.33
CA GLY A 164 -17.29 2.12 1.72
C GLY A 164 -18.38 1.08 2.05
N GLN A 165 -18.36 0.62 3.30
CA GLN A 165 -19.17 -0.48 3.77
C GLN A 165 -19.82 -0.13 5.12
N ILE A 166 -21.09 -0.49 5.31
CA ILE A 166 -21.68 -0.62 6.63
C ILE A 166 -21.59 -2.08 7.06
N LEU A 167 -21.23 -2.32 8.32
CA LEU A 167 -21.16 -3.64 8.93
C LEU A 167 -22.26 -3.78 9.97
N HIS A 168 -23.12 -4.75 9.75
CA HIS A 168 -24.30 -5.05 10.55
C HIS A 168 -24.19 -6.47 11.13
N ALA A 169 -24.85 -6.74 12.24
CA ALA A 169 -24.98 -8.11 12.75
C ALA A 169 -25.74 -8.98 11.75
N PHE A 170 -25.36 -10.27 11.66
CA PHE A 170 -26.02 -11.20 10.76
C PHE A 170 -27.42 -11.56 11.28
N GLU A 171 -28.45 -11.19 10.54
CA GLU A 171 -29.86 -11.40 10.91
C GLU A 171 -30.48 -12.63 10.19
N GLY A 172 -29.73 -13.26 9.30
CA GLY A 172 -30.22 -14.37 8.48
C GLY A 172 -30.08 -14.12 6.98
N GLY A 173 -30.52 -15.09 6.19
CA GLY A 173 -30.45 -15.02 4.73
C GLY A 173 -29.25 -15.77 4.14
N ALA A 174 -28.93 -15.46 2.90
CA ALA A 174 -27.91 -16.18 2.15
C ALA A 174 -26.50 -15.94 2.70
N VAL A 175 -25.79 -17.00 3.03
CA VAL A 175 -24.41 -16.97 3.48
C VAL A 175 -23.48 -17.09 2.28
N GLN A 176 -22.60 -16.10 2.08
CA GLN A 176 -21.64 -16.10 0.97
C GLN A 176 -20.29 -16.66 1.39
N SER A 177 -19.92 -16.48 2.64
CA SER A 177 -18.67 -17.00 3.19
C SER A 177 -18.77 -17.30 4.68
N LEU A 178 -17.90 -18.22 5.12
CA LEU A 178 -17.70 -18.58 6.52
C LEU A 178 -16.24 -18.32 6.89
N ALA A 179 -16.03 -17.72 8.05
CA ALA A 179 -14.74 -17.71 8.71
C ALA A 179 -14.76 -18.78 9.80
N LEU A 180 -13.81 -19.72 9.79
CA LEU A 180 -13.74 -20.86 10.68
C LEU A 180 -12.49 -20.79 11.56
N PHE A 181 -12.67 -21.05 12.84
CA PHE A 181 -11.61 -21.18 13.83
C PHE A 181 -11.45 -22.63 14.23
N SER A 182 -10.23 -23.11 14.32
CA SER A 182 -9.91 -24.51 14.64
C SER A 182 -8.58 -24.62 15.37
N ALA A 183 -8.49 -25.56 16.31
CA ALA A 183 -7.20 -25.89 16.92
C ALA A 183 -6.26 -26.65 15.97
N ASP A 184 -6.80 -27.29 14.93
CA ASP A 184 -6.05 -28.02 13.88
C ASP A 184 -6.62 -27.66 12.50
N PRO A 185 -6.23 -26.49 11.94
CA PRO A 185 -6.76 -25.99 10.67
C PRO A 185 -6.43 -26.88 9.47
N GLU A 186 -5.26 -27.51 9.46
CA GLU A 186 -4.83 -28.38 8.35
C GLU A 186 -5.74 -29.59 8.24
N ARG A 187 -5.94 -30.29 9.35
CA ARG A 187 -6.79 -31.47 9.43
C ARG A 187 -8.26 -31.15 9.15
N LEU A 188 -8.75 -29.99 9.62
CA LEU A 188 -10.09 -29.51 9.28
C LEU A 188 -10.19 -29.25 7.77
N GLY A 189 -9.19 -28.58 7.20
CA GLY A 189 -9.12 -28.27 5.78
C GLY A 189 -9.17 -29.53 4.90
N ASP A 190 -8.39 -30.57 5.25
CA ASP A 190 -8.35 -31.81 4.49
C ASP A 190 -9.68 -32.59 4.56
N ARG A 191 -10.31 -32.63 5.74
CA ARG A 191 -11.65 -33.23 5.89
C ARG A 191 -12.72 -32.51 5.08
N LEU A 192 -12.74 -31.18 5.14
CA LEU A 192 -13.70 -30.40 4.38
C LEU A 192 -13.48 -30.55 2.87
N ARG A 193 -12.23 -30.62 2.39
CA ARG A 193 -11.92 -30.91 0.98
C ARG A 193 -12.39 -32.29 0.56
N ALA A 194 -12.13 -33.30 1.38
CA ALA A 194 -12.55 -34.65 1.11
C ALA A 194 -14.09 -34.81 1.06
N ARG A 195 -14.81 -34.07 1.91
CA ARG A 195 -16.27 -34.15 2.03
C ARG A 195 -17.04 -33.29 1.03
N LEU A 196 -16.55 -32.07 0.77
CA LEU A 196 -17.25 -31.04 -0.02
C LEU A 196 -16.68 -30.89 -1.43
N GLY A 197 -15.45 -31.35 -1.68
CA GLY A 197 -14.81 -31.30 -2.99
C GLY A 197 -14.79 -29.88 -3.58
N GLU A 198 -15.19 -29.77 -4.84
CA GLU A 198 -15.21 -28.51 -5.59
C GLU A 198 -16.45 -27.64 -5.33
N SER A 199 -17.38 -28.07 -4.48
CA SER A 199 -18.60 -27.33 -4.15
C SER A 199 -18.32 -26.07 -3.33
N VAL A 200 -17.13 -25.95 -2.75
CA VAL A 200 -16.68 -24.80 -1.96
C VAL A 200 -15.24 -24.44 -2.29
N ASN A 201 -14.93 -23.16 -2.20
CA ASN A 201 -13.56 -22.67 -2.16
C ASN A 201 -13.10 -22.62 -0.71
N LEU A 202 -12.08 -23.40 -0.38
CA LEU A 202 -11.50 -23.46 0.95
C LEU A 202 -10.10 -22.87 0.90
N LEU A 203 -9.89 -21.77 1.61
CA LEU A 203 -8.63 -21.02 1.62
C LEU A 203 -8.13 -20.83 3.06
N PRO A 204 -6.96 -21.35 3.40
CA PRO A 204 -6.29 -21.02 4.66
C PRO A 204 -5.91 -19.54 4.71
N ALA A 205 -5.98 -18.91 5.89
CA ALA A 205 -5.60 -17.51 6.06
C ALA A 205 -4.19 -17.18 5.52
N PRO A 206 -3.14 -17.99 5.76
CA PRO A 206 -1.83 -17.74 5.20
C PRO A 206 -1.79 -17.73 3.66
N ALA A 207 -2.61 -18.55 3.01
CA ALA A 207 -2.70 -18.59 1.55
C ALA A 207 -3.34 -17.32 0.98
N ILE A 208 -4.39 -16.81 1.64
CA ILE A 208 -5.04 -15.54 1.28
C ILE A 208 -4.05 -14.39 1.46
N HIS A 209 -3.36 -14.36 2.61
CA HIS A 209 -2.35 -13.35 2.93
C HIS A 209 -1.24 -13.31 1.87
N ALA A 210 -0.65 -14.47 1.56
CA ALA A 210 0.39 -14.58 0.54
C ALA A 210 -0.09 -14.19 -0.87
N ALA A 211 -1.33 -14.56 -1.23
CA ALA A 211 -1.91 -14.19 -2.52
C ALA A 211 -2.15 -12.66 -2.61
N ALA A 212 -2.66 -12.04 -1.56
CA ALA A 212 -2.90 -10.61 -1.51
C ALA A 212 -1.59 -9.81 -1.62
N LEU A 213 -0.55 -10.20 -0.86
CA LEU A 213 0.76 -9.55 -0.95
C LEU A 213 1.42 -9.75 -2.32
N ARG A 214 1.25 -10.89 -2.96
CA ARG A 214 1.76 -11.13 -4.32
C ARG A 214 1.11 -10.20 -5.34
N VAL A 215 -0.20 -10.02 -5.28
CA VAL A 215 -0.93 -9.08 -6.15
C VAL A 215 -0.45 -7.65 -5.90
N PHE A 216 -0.24 -7.31 -4.62
CA PHE A 216 0.33 -6.02 -4.24
C PHE A 216 1.71 -5.82 -4.87
N ASP A 217 2.64 -6.74 -4.63
CA ASP A 217 4.01 -6.64 -5.15
C ASP A 217 4.03 -6.53 -6.67
N GLN A 218 3.20 -7.29 -7.39
CA GLN A 218 3.07 -7.20 -8.85
C GLN A 218 2.61 -5.82 -9.32
N THR A 219 1.69 -5.19 -8.59
CA THR A 219 1.18 -3.86 -8.93
C THR A 219 2.28 -2.79 -8.82
N PHE A 220 3.20 -2.92 -7.85
CA PHE A 220 4.26 -1.94 -7.62
C PHE A 220 5.55 -2.19 -8.41
N VAL A 221 5.69 -3.32 -9.11
CA VAL A 221 6.83 -3.57 -10.03
C VAL A 221 6.96 -2.45 -11.07
N VAL A 222 5.85 -1.98 -11.65
CA VAL A 222 5.86 -0.89 -12.62
C VAL A 222 6.40 0.40 -12.00
N THR A 223 6.03 0.70 -10.76
CA THR A 223 6.50 1.87 -10.01
C THR A 223 8.00 1.81 -9.75
N GLU A 224 8.53 0.62 -9.41
CA GLU A 224 9.98 0.41 -9.23
C GLU A 224 10.74 0.59 -10.55
N LEU A 225 10.21 0.09 -11.66
CA LEU A 225 10.81 0.31 -12.99
C LEU A 225 10.82 1.79 -13.37
N LEU A 226 9.73 2.51 -13.14
CA LEU A 226 9.66 3.97 -13.37
C LEU A 226 10.69 4.72 -12.51
N LYS A 227 10.84 4.35 -11.25
CA LYS A 227 11.85 4.91 -10.35
C LYS A 227 13.27 4.71 -10.89
N LEU A 228 13.59 3.49 -11.35
CA LEU A 228 14.89 3.19 -11.96
C LEU A 228 15.12 4.01 -13.24
N LEU A 229 14.10 4.19 -14.06
CA LEU A 229 14.17 4.99 -15.28
C LEU A 229 14.45 6.47 -14.98
N ILE A 230 13.74 7.05 -13.99
CA ILE A 230 13.95 8.43 -13.54
C ILE A 230 15.38 8.62 -13.02
N LEU A 231 15.88 7.69 -12.21
CA LEU A 231 17.27 7.70 -11.72
C LEU A 231 18.28 7.58 -12.86
N GLY A 232 18.00 6.74 -13.86
CA GLY A 232 18.84 6.61 -15.07
C GLY A 232 18.93 7.91 -15.88
N ILE A 233 17.79 8.58 -16.10
CA ILE A 233 17.75 9.88 -16.79
C ILE A 233 18.53 10.93 -15.98
N ALA A 234 18.34 10.97 -14.67
CA ALA A 234 19.07 11.86 -13.79
C ALA A 234 20.59 11.63 -13.85
N PHE A 235 21.02 10.35 -13.88
CA PHE A 235 22.43 9.97 -14.02
C PHE A 235 23.04 10.52 -15.33
N VAL A 236 22.33 10.37 -16.46
CA VAL A 236 22.78 10.89 -17.75
C VAL A 236 22.84 12.42 -17.73
N GLY A 237 21.86 13.07 -17.09
CA GLY A 237 21.81 14.52 -16.92
C GLY A 237 23.03 15.04 -16.13
N ILE A 238 23.41 14.39 -15.03
CA ILE A 238 24.59 14.72 -14.24
C ILE A 238 25.86 14.52 -15.07
N GLY A 239 25.98 13.39 -15.79
CA GLY A 239 27.13 13.12 -16.66
C GLY A 239 27.34 14.23 -17.69
N SER A 240 26.25 14.69 -18.31
CA SER A 240 26.26 15.81 -19.26
C SER A 240 26.70 17.12 -18.61
N ALA A 241 26.19 17.43 -17.41
CA ALA A 241 26.55 18.65 -16.69
C ALA A 241 28.01 18.65 -16.29
N PHE A 242 28.55 17.54 -15.79
CA PHE A 242 29.97 17.43 -15.44
C PHE A 242 30.86 17.49 -16.68
N MET A 243 30.43 16.98 -17.84
CA MET A 243 31.16 17.11 -19.09
C MET A 243 31.27 18.57 -19.50
N VAL A 244 30.17 19.33 -19.46
CA VAL A 244 30.16 20.78 -19.77
C VAL A 244 31.03 21.55 -18.78
N LEU A 245 30.93 21.25 -17.48
CA LEU A 245 31.74 21.91 -16.45
C LEU A 245 33.23 21.61 -16.61
N GLY A 246 33.57 20.34 -16.93
CA GLY A 246 34.97 19.95 -17.21
C GLY A 246 35.56 20.67 -18.42
N LEU A 247 34.76 20.79 -19.51
CA LEU A 247 35.15 21.55 -20.69
C LEU A 247 35.35 23.04 -20.38
N ALA A 248 34.47 23.65 -19.57
CA ALA A 248 34.57 25.03 -19.18
C ALA A 248 35.81 25.33 -18.31
N ARG A 249 36.25 24.37 -17.51
CA ARG A 249 37.43 24.45 -16.64
C ARG A 249 38.73 23.93 -17.24
N ARG A 250 38.75 23.61 -18.56
CA ARG A 250 39.97 23.11 -19.21
C ARG A 250 41.19 24.01 -18.99
N GLY A 251 41.01 25.33 -19.08
CA GLY A 251 42.10 26.29 -18.82
C GLY A 251 42.67 26.21 -17.40
N GLU A 252 41.79 26.10 -16.40
CA GLU A 252 42.21 25.92 -15.00
C GLU A 252 42.98 24.60 -14.80
N LEU A 253 42.49 23.53 -15.41
CA LEU A 253 43.14 22.22 -15.34
C LEU A 253 44.49 22.20 -16.06
N GLN A 254 44.62 22.89 -17.18
CA GLN A 254 45.90 23.04 -17.89
C GLN A 254 46.90 23.87 -17.08
N THR A 255 46.45 24.91 -16.40
CA THR A 255 47.29 25.69 -15.49
C THR A 255 47.81 24.84 -14.32
N LEU A 256 46.94 23.98 -13.73
CA LEU A 256 47.36 23.06 -12.68
C LEU A 256 48.34 22.02 -13.18
N GLN A 257 48.20 21.57 -14.42
CA GLN A 257 49.16 20.62 -15.04
C GLN A 257 50.49 21.27 -15.33
N SER A 258 50.51 22.57 -15.76
CA SER A 258 51.76 23.30 -15.97
C SER A 258 52.52 23.60 -14.67
N LEU A 259 51.83 23.61 -13.51
CA LEU A 259 52.40 23.69 -12.17
C LEU A 259 52.90 22.32 -11.64
N GLY A 260 52.87 21.27 -12.49
CA GLY A 260 53.41 19.95 -12.14
C GLY A 260 52.40 18.95 -11.54
N ILE A 261 51.09 19.33 -11.47
CA ILE A 261 50.06 18.45 -10.99
C ILE A 261 49.70 17.44 -12.08
N GLY A 262 50.01 16.15 -11.84
CA GLY A 262 49.78 15.09 -12.82
C GLY A 262 48.26 14.86 -13.12
N PRO A 263 47.94 14.33 -14.34
CA PRO A 263 46.56 14.15 -14.82
C PRO A 263 45.74 13.21 -13.91
N ARG A 264 46.36 12.33 -13.19
CA ARG A 264 45.71 11.42 -12.22
C ARG A 264 45.14 12.21 -11.03
N HIS A 265 45.86 13.23 -10.55
CA HIS A 265 45.42 14.08 -9.44
C HIS A 265 44.26 14.98 -9.87
N CYS A 266 44.32 15.59 -11.06
CA CYS A 266 43.22 16.36 -11.63
C CYS A 266 41.94 15.53 -11.77
N ARG A 267 42.05 14.31 -12.24
CA ARG A 267 40.92 13.39 -12.35
C ARG A 267 40.33 13.04 -10.99
N ARG A 268 41.19 12.72 -9.99
CA ARG A 268 40.74 12.40 -8.63
C ARG A 268 40.00 13.59 -8.00
N LEU A 269 40.47 14.80 -8.23
CA LEU A 269 39.83 16.04 -7.74
C LEU A 269 38.43 16.21 -8.32
N LEU A 270 38.26 16.00 -9.65
CA LEU A 270 36.95 16.07 -10.31
C LEU A 270 35.98 15.01 -9.77
N VAL A 271 36.48 13.77 -9.52
CA VAL A 271 35.67 12.70 -8.95
C VAL A 271 35.19 13.04 -7.54
N TRP A 272 36.07 13.60 -6.68
CA TRP A 272 35.67 14.02 -5.33
C TRP A 272 34.67 15.18 -5.35
N GLN A 273 34.83 16.12 -6.28
CA GLN A 273 33.85 17.18 -6.48
C GLN A 273 32.47 16.62 -6.89
N GLY A 274 32.46 15.64 -7.81
CA GLY A 274 31.23 14.99 -8.22
C GLY A 274 30.54 14.21 -7.09
N ALA A 275 31.34 13.48 -6.31
CA ALA A 275 30.83 12.78 -5.13
C ALA A 275 30.25 13.75 -4.09
N GLY A 276 30.97 14.85 -3.82
CA GLY A 276 30.51 15.90 -2.89
C GLY A 276 29.22 16.57 -3.33
N LEU A 277 29.09 16.92 -4.63
CA LEU A 277 27.84 17.45 -5.18
C LEU A 277 26.70 16.44 -5.12
N GLY A 278 26.97 15.17 -5.43
CA GLY A 278 25.97 14.10 -5.29
C GLY A 278 25.48 13.95 -3.85
N LEU A 279 26.39 13.97 -2.87
CA LEU A 279 26.04 13.91 -1.45
C LEU A 279 25.23 15.14 -1.01
N LEU A 280 25.66 16.33 -1.38
CA LEU A 280 24.92 17.57 -1.06
C LEU A 280 23.52 17.54 -1.66
N THR A 281 23.40 17.10 -2.92
CA THR A 281 22.11 16.98 -3.60
C THR A 281 21.20 15.97 -2.90
N ALA A 282 21.76 14.82 -2.46
CA ALA A 282 20.98 13.81 -1.70
C ALA A 282 20.51 14.38 -0.36
N LEU A 283 21.37 15.07 0.38
CA LEU A 283 21.01 15.70 1.66
C LEU A 283 19.87 16.72 1.49
N LEU A 284 19.93 17.55 0.44
CA LEU A 284 18.87 18.51 0.14
C LEU A 284 17.60 17.85 -0.39
N ALA A 285 17.72 16.68 -1.03
CA ALA A 285 16.57 15.91 -1.52
C ALA A 285 15.78 15.22 -0.40
N LEU A 286 16.40 14.90 0.74
CA LEU A 286 15.74 14.23 1.86
C LEU A 286 14.49 14.99 2.36
N PRO A 287 14.59 16.27 2.80
CA PRO A 287 13.41 16.97 3.30
C PRO A 287 12.33 17.14 2.25
N VAL A 288 12.71 17.35 0.98
CA VAL A 288 11.76 17.46 -0.13
C VAL A 288 11.09 16.11 -0.40
N GLY A 289 11.84 14.99 -0.38
CA GLY A 289 11.33 13.66 -0.58
C GLY A 289 10.36 13.21 0.52
N TYR A 290 10.72 13.43 1.78
CA TYR A 290 9.82 13.15 2.92
C TYR A 290 8.60 14.07 2.93
N GLY A 291 8.75 15.35 2.56
CA GLY A 291 7.63 16.27 2.39
C GLY A 291 6.67 15.80 1.29
N LEU A 292 7.21 15.31 0.15
CA LEU A 292 6.41 14.71 -0.90
C LEU A 292 5.69 13.43 -0.42
N ALA A 293 6.38 12.55 0.31
CA ALA A 293 5.79 11.36 0.90
C ALA A 293 4.61 11.72 1.82
N TRP A 294 4.79 12.72 2.68
CA TRP A 294 3.74 13.20 3.56
C TRP A 294 2.52 13.69 2.77
N VAL A 295 2.72 14.51 1.74
CA VAL A 295 1.62 14.98 0.87
C VAL A 295 0.91 13.80 0.20
N LEU A 296 1.66 12.81 -0.30
CA LEU A 296 1.07 11.63 -0.94
C LEU A 296 0.26 10.78 0.05
N ILE A 297 0.73 10.59 1.28
CA ILE A 297 0.10 9.76 2.30
C ILE A 297 -1.08 10.47 2.97
N ASP A 298 -0.91 11.72 3.43
CA ASP A 298 -1.92 12.40 4.25
C ASP A 298 -2.91 13.24 3.44
N VAL A 299 -2.58 13.63 2.19
CA VAL A 299 -3.43 14.48 1.37
C VAL A 299 -4.01 13.73 0.18
N VAL A 300 -3.16 13.06 -0.61
CA VAL A 300 -3.57 12.42 -1.86
C VAL A 300 -4.28 11.09 -1.59
N ASN A 301 -3.69 10.23 -0.76
CA ASN A 301 -4.21 8.89 -0.50
C ASN A 301 -5.63 8.89 0.09
N PRO A 302 -5.99 9.69 1.12
CA PRO A 302 -7.36 9.71 1.65
C PRO A 302 -8.39 10.21 0.63
N ARG A 303 -7.99 11.12 -0.26
CA ARG A 303 -8.88 11.62 -1.33
C ARG A 303 -9.07 10.61 -2.46
N ALA A 304 -8.03 9.84 -2.77
CA ALA A 304 -8.09 8.85 -3.85
C ALA A 304 -8.80 7.56 -3.40
N PHE A 305 -8.47 7.04 -2.23
CA PHE A 305 -8.91 5.72 -1.77
C PHE A 305 -9.91 5.77 -0.60
N GLY A 306 -10.00 6.88 0.13
CA GLY A 306 -10.93 7.04 1.25
C GLY A 306 -10.43 6.49 2.59
N TRP A 307 -9.17 6.08 2.72
CA TRP A 307 -8.56 5.64 3.97
C TRP A 307 -7.23 6.33 4.24
N ARG A 308 -6.79 6.29 5.50
CA ARG A 308 -5.52 6.85 5.92
C ARG A 308 -4.48 5.75 6.09
N LEU A 309 -3.28 6.02 5.64
CA LEU A 309 -2.13 5.15 5.83
C LEU A 309 -1.32 5.60 7.04
N ALA A 310 -0.70 4.66 7.74
CA ALA A 310 0.31 4.99 8.73
C ALA A 310 1.60 5.43 8.02
N PHE A 311 2.12 6.61 8.39
CA PHE A 311 3.39 7.08 7.84
C PHE A 311 4.54 6.25 8.43
N GLU A 312 5.28 5.57 7.56
CA GLU A 312 6.47 4.82 7.92
C GLU A 312 7.69 5.49 7.31
N ALA A 313 8.64 5.89 8.16
CA ALA A 313 9.81 6.66 7.73
C ALA A 313 10.72 5.95 6.72
N ALA A 314 10.65 4.61 6.66
CA ALA A 314 11.38 3.76 5.71
C ALA A 314 12.84 4.21 5.51
N PRO A 315 13.70 4.19 6.54
CA PRO A 315 15.05 4.78 6.51
C PRO A 315 15.96 4.17 5.44
N LEU A 316 15.62 2.97 4.96
CA LEU A 316 16.35 2.31 3.89
C LEU A 316 16.34 3.14 2.58
N HIS A 317 15.25 3.81 2.24
CA HIS A 317 15.17 4.66 1.04
C HIS A 317 16.05 5.91 1.17
N ALA A 318 16.11 6.51 2.36
CA ALA A 318 17.02 7.61 2.63
C ALA A 318 18.49 7.16 2.57
N ALA A 319 18.82 6.01 3.18
CA ALA A 319 20.16 5.44 3.16
C ALA A 319 20.63 5.08 1.74
N THR A 320 19.77 4.46 0.95
CA THR A 320 20.09 4.15 -0.46
C THR A 320 20.33 5.41 -1.29
N ALA A 321 19.54 6.47 -1.10
CA ALA A 321 19.75 7.74 -1.78
C ALA A 321 21.08 8.40 -1.39
N LEU A 322 21.42 8.41 -0.08
CA LEU A 322 22.68 8.96 0.44
C LEU A 322 23.91 8.19 -0.02
N LEU A 323 23.79 6.90 -0.31
CA LEU A 323 24.87 6.07 -0.84
C LEU A 323 25.00 6.14 -2.37
N LEU A 324 23.86 6.06 -3.07
CA LEU A 324 23.87 6.01 -4.54
C LEU A 324 24.18 7.35 -5.18
N ALA A 325 23.70 8.47 -4.63
CA ALA A 325 23.91 9.77 -5.25
C ALA A 325 25.39 10.19 -5.32
N PRO A 326 26.22 10.05 -4.25
CA PRO A 326 27.66 10.30 -4.35
C PRO A 326 28.35 9.37 -5.34
N VAL A 327 27.97 8.08 -5.38
CA VAL A 327 28.53 7.12 -6.32
C VAL A 327 28.22 7.51 -7.76
N CYS A 328 26.96 7.87 -8.04
CA CYS A 328 26.54 8.37 -9.35
C CYS A 328 27.29 9.64 -9.74
N GLY A 329 27.43 10.61 -8.82
CA GLY A 329 28.20 11.82 -9.04
C GLY A 329 29.69 11.55 -9.33
N ALA A 330 30.29 10.62 -8.58
CA ALA A 330 31.68 10.19 -8.79
C ALA A 330 31.88 9.52 -10.15
N LEU A 331 30.98 8.58 -10.53
CA LEU A 331 31.06 7.88 -11.82
C LEU A 331 30.87 8.82 -13.01
N ALA A 332 29.88 9.73 -12.92
CA ALA A 332 29.61 10.72 -13.95
C ALA A 332 30.82 11.66 -14.15
N SER A 333 31.40 12.13 -13.05
CA SER A 333 32.59 12.97 -13.07
C SER A 333 33.82 12.22 -13.58
N TRP A 334 34.00 10.96 -13.23
CA TRP A 334 35.09 10.13 -13.72
C TRP A 334 35.00 9.90 -15.24
N TYR A 335 33.81 9.64 -15.74
CA TYR A 335 33.57 9.52 -17.19
C TYR A 335 33.87 10.82 -17.93
N ALA A 336 33.39 11.96 -17.42
CA ALA A 336 33.68 13.26 -17.99
C ALA A 336 35.20 13.59 -17.93
N ALA A 337 35.87 13.31 -16.83
CA ALA A 337 37.28 13.56 -16.63
C ALA A 337 38.17 12.75 -17.62
N ARG A 338 37.77 11.55 -18.01
CA ARG A 338 38.49 10.76 -19.03
C ARG A 338 38.52 11.39 -20.41
N ARG A 339 37.56 12.26 -20.72
CA ARG A 339 37.47 12.96 -22.02
C ARG A 339 38.03 14.38 -22.00
N VAL A 340 38.28 14.92 -20.83
CA VAL A 340 38.71 16.32 -20.63
C VAL A 340 40.18 16.42 -20.22
N VAL A 341 40.68 15.49 -19.43
CA VAL A 341 42.05 15.34 -18.93
C VAL A 341 42.76 14.17 -19.60
#